data_8bdefc278ed5c3c8e0d70e9c774b0131
#
_entry.id   8bdefc278ed5c3c8e0d70e9c774b0131
#
_cell.length_a   1.000
_cell.length_b   1.000
_cell.length_c   1.000
_cell.angle_alpha   90.00
_cell.angle_beta   90.00
_cell.angle_gamma   90.00
#
_symmetry.space_group_name_H-M   'P 1'
#
loop_
_entity.id
_entity.type
_entity.pdbx_description
1 polymer ?
#
loop_
_entity_poly.entity_id
_entity_poly.type
_entity_poly.pdbx_seq_one_letter_code
_entity_poly.pdbx_strand_id
1 'polypeptide(L)'
;ALPELKEIRRNDDTLLIGGEVTHSAVANSPLVCQLAGPLAAACGMVGAVQLRNRATLGGNIANASPAGDSLGPLAALDAVICTDYLGSMRQIPITELIEAPGILRLDQREFIRDIRIPALPADAQWRFRKIGRREALAISRLTLTLVLRLAEDLSISDFRAAVGAVFPQCDFLSLRDNSLVGY
;
A
#
# COMPACT_ATOMS: atom_id res chain seq x y z
N ALA A 1 -4.04 -23.69 -7.54
CA ALA A 1 -3.51 -22.38 -7.14
C ALA A 1 -2.97 -21.71 -8.41
N LEU A 2 -3.26 -20.44 -8.58
CA LEU A 2 -2.79 -19.63 -9.70
C LEU A 2 -1.38 -19.11 -9.33
N PRO A 3 -0.31 -19.51 -10.03
CA PRO A 3 1.06 -19.11 -9.66
C PRO A 3 1.26 -17.60 -9.61
N GLU A 4 0.62 -16.87 -10.51
CA GLU A 4 0.70 -15.41 -10.62
C GLU A 4 0.22 -14.67 -9.37
N LEU A 5 -0.62 -15.29 -8.54
CA LEU A 5 -1.06 -14.70 -7.25
C LEU A 5 0.08 -14.60 -6.22
N LYS A 6 1.20 -15.30 -6.43
CA LYS A 6 2.36 -15.33 -5.52
C LYS A 6 3.59 -14.63 -6.08
N GLU A 7 3.47 -13.99 -7.23
CA GLU A 7 4.58 -13.35 -7.91
C GLU A 7 4.70 -11.86 -7.56
N ILE A 8 5.95 -11.39 -7.53
CA ILE A 8 6.30 -9.98 -7.54
C ILE A 8 7.09 -9.74 -8.82
N ARG A 9 6.60 -8.87 -9.67
CA ARG A 9 7.25 -8.58 -10.96
C ARG A 9 7.11 -7.11 -11.35
N ARG A 10 8.00 -6.63 -12.18
CA ARG A 10 7.92 -5.33 -12.84
C ARG A 10 7.39 -5.50 -14.26
N ASN A 11 6.52 -4.62 -14.66
CA ASN A 11 6.06 -4.46 -16.04
C ASN A 11 6.17 -2.97 -16.39
N ASP A 12 7.13 -2.62 -17.22
CA ASP A 12 7.49 -1.23 -17.53
C ASP A 12 7.71 -0.40 -16.25
N ASP A 13 6.92 0.64 -16.06
CA ASP A 13 6.97 1.52 -14.88
C ASP A 13 5.99 1.13 -13.77
N THR A 14 5.50 -0.11 -13.78
CA THR A 14 4.54 -0.61 -12.80
C THR A 14 5.10 -1.82 -12.08
N LEU A 15 5.04 -1.79 -10.75
CA LEU A 15 5.27 -2.94 -9.90
C LEU A 15 3.95 -3.72 -9.75
N LEU A 16 3.97 -5.02 -10.03
CA LEU A 16 2.83 -5.92 -9.83
C LEU A 16 3.13 -6.88 -8.67
N ILE A 17 2.21 -6.95 -7.73
CA ILE A 17 2.28 -7.83 -6.57
C ILE A 17 1.02 -8.69 -6.54
N GLY A 18 1.16 -10.01 -6.64
CA GLY A 18 0.03 -10.94 -6.56
C GLY A 18 -0.67 -10.90 -5.21
N GLY A 19 -1.99 -11.13 -5.19
CA GLY A 19 -2.82 -11.01 -3.98
C GLY A 19 -2.44 -11.98 -2.86
N GLU A 20 -1.80 -13.12 -3.18
CA GLU A 20 -1.31 -14.11 -2.20
C GLU A 20 0.14 -13.89 -1.76
N VAL A 21 0.80 -12.82 -2.20
CA VAL A 21 2.16 -12.49 -1.73
C VAL A 21 2.10 -12.10 -0.26
N THR A 22 2.94 -12.74 0.56
CA THR A 22 2.97 -12.51 2.01
C THR A 22 3.65 -11.19 2.37
N HIS A 23 3.32 -10.63 3.54
CA HIS A 23 4.00 -9.42 4.03
C HIS A 23 5.52 -9.61 4.14
N SER A 24 5.99 -10.79 4.54
CA SER A 24 7.44 -11.08 4.57
C SER A 24 8.05 -11.04 3.18
N ALA A 25 7.38 -11.57 2.16
CA ALA A 25 7.87 -11.54 0.79
C ALA A 25 7.92 -10.12 0.24
N VAL A 26 6.88 -9.30 0.51
CA VAL A 26 6.86 -7.87 0.13
C VAL A 26 8.00 -7.12 0.80
N ALA A 27 8.16 -7.27 2.12
CA ALA A 27 9.16 -6.54 2.91
C ALA A 27 10.61 -6.86 2.51
N ASN A 28 10.88 -8.10 2.06
CA ASN A 28 12.22 -8.56 1.71
C ASN A 28 12.50 -8.57 0.20
N SER A 29 11.54 -8.18 -0.64
CA SER A 29 11.74 -8.12 -2.08
C SER A 29 12.61 -6.92 -2.47
N PRO A 30 13.78 -7.12 -3.10
CA PRO A 30 14.62 -6.02 -3.59
C PRO A 30 13.85 -5.11 -4.55
N LEU A 31 12.97 -5.70 -5.36
CA LEU A 31 12.15 -4.96 -6.32
C LEU A 31 11.15 -4.02 -5.62
N VAL A 32 10.48 -4.50 -4.57
CA VAL A 32 9.55 -3.66 -3.77
C VAL A 32 10.32 -2.60 -2.99
N CYS A 33 11.45 -2.94 -2.37
CA CYS A 33 12.29 -1.98 -1.67
C CYS A 33 12.73 -0.83 -2.57
N GLN A 34 13.06 -1.13 -3.83
CA GLN A 34 13.47 -0.14 -4.81
C GLN A 34 12.31 0.71 -5.34
N LEU A 35 11.20 0.10 -5.72
CA LEU A 35 10.12 0.74 -6.48
C LEU A 35 8.93 1.20 -5.62
N ALA A 36 8.79 0.65 -4.43
CA ALA A 36 7.69 0.92 -3.49
C ALA A 36 8.16 0.85 -2.02
N GLY A 37 9.29 1.48 -1.71
CA GLY A 37 9.96 1.42 -0.40
C GLY A 37 9.05 1.66 0.81
N PRO A 38 8.13 2.63 0.81
CA PRO A 38 7.17 2.82 1.90
C PRO A 38 6.35 1.55 2.20
N LEU A 39 5.91 0.81 1.17
CA LEU A 39 5.15 -0.43 1.32
C LEU A 39 6.02 -1.54 1.93
N ALA A 40 7.27 -1.69 1.46
CA ALA A 40 8.20 -2.67 2.03
C ALA A 40 8.42 -2.41 3.52
N ALA A 41 8.67 -1.14 3.90
CA ALA A 41 8.85 -0.73 5.29
C ALA A 41 7.61 -1.06 6.15
N ALA A 42 6.42 -0.72 5.68
CA ALA A 42 5.17 -0.99 6.38
C ALA A 42 4.93 -2.50 6.56
N CYS A 43 5.10 -3.29 5.50
CA CYS A 43 4.94 -4.74 5.56
C CYS A 43 5.91 -5.40 6.55
N GLY A 44 7.13 -4.86 6.69
CA GLY A 44 8.11 -5.31 7.69
C GLY A 44 7.69 -5.05 9.14
N MET A 45 6.76 -4.12 9.38
CA MET A 45 6.27 -3.73 10.70
C MET A 45 4.90 -4.34 11.06
N VAL A 46 4.29 -5.14 10.18
CA VAL A 46 3.02 -5.82 10.46
C VAL A 46 3.24 -6.92 11.49
N GLY A 47 2.57 -6.83 12.64
CA GLY A 47 2.49 -7.88 13.67
C GLY A 47 3.80 -8.62 13.96
N ALA A 48 3.71 -9.92 14.24
CA ALA A 48 4.85 -10.81 14.46
C ALA A 48 5.39 -11.41 13.17
N VAL A 49 6.62 -11.93 13.19
CA VAL A 49 7.24 -12.61 12.04
C VAL A 49 6.37 -13.76 11.53
N GLN A 50 5.81 -14.54 12.45
CA GLN A 50 4.92 -15.67 12.14
C GLN A 50 3.67 -15.21 11.37
N LEU A 51 3.12 -14.06 11.75
CA LEU A 51 1.98 -13.46 11.06
C LEU A 51 2.39 -13.00 9.65
N ARG A 52 3.51 -12.27 9.53
CA ARG A 52 4.00 -11.77 8.24
C ARG A 52 4.32 -12.88 7.24
N ASN A 53 4.74 -14.04 7.73
CA ASN A 53 5.03 -15.20 6.88
C ASN A 53 3.77 -15.89 6.33
N ARG A 54 2.60 -15.61 6.87
CA ARG A 54 1.32 -16.22 6.47
C ARG A 54 0.32 -15.23 5.91
N ALA A 55 0.19 -14.06 6.54
CA ALA A 55 -0.73 -13.02 6.09
C ALA A 55 -0.25 -12.42 4.77
N THR A 56 -1.18 -12.28 3.83
CA THR A 56 -0.92 -11.78 2.47
C THR A 56 -1.30 -10.31 2.34
N LEU A 57 -0.71 -9.64 1.35
CA LEU A 57 -1.05 -8.25 1.06
C LEU A 57 -2.52 -8.10 0.63
N GLY A 58 -3.00 -8.98 -0.27
CA GLY A 58 -4.40 -8.99 -0.68
C GLY A 58 -5.34 -9.28 0.49
N GLY A 59 -4.99 -10.23 1.39
CA GLY A 59 -5.75 -10.51 2.60
C GLY A 59 -5.80 -9.32 3.57
N ASN A 60 -4.74 -8.53 3.69
CA ASN A 60 -4.73 -7.31 4.49
C ASN A 60 -5.64 -6.22 3.89
N ILE A 61 -5.61 -6.05 2.56
CA ILE A 61 -6.54 -5.15 1.85
C ILE A 61 -7.98 -5.63 2.05
N ALA A 62 -8.25 -6.93 1.84
CA ALA A 62 -9.58 -7.51 1.97
C ALA A 62 -10.17 -7.38 3.38
N ASN A 63 -9.32 -7.42 4.40
CA ASN A 63 -9.73 -7.20 5.79
C ASN A 63 -10.15 -5.75 6.08
N ALA A 64 -9.74 -4.78 5.24
CA ALA A 64 -10.09 -3.36 5.33
C ALA A 64 -10.05 -2.79 6.76
N SER A 65 -9.04 -3.20 7.55
CA SER A 65 -8.87 -2.69 8.91
C SER A 65 -8.36 -1.25 8.89
N PRO A 66 -8.97 -0.31 9.64
CA PRO A 66 -8.44 1.05 9.79
C PRO A 66 -6.98 1.09 10.27
N ALA A 67 -6.58 0.08 11.06
CA ALA A 67 -5.22 -0.07 11.57
C ALA A 67 -4.30 -0.89 10.64
N GLY A 68 -4.71 -1.14 9.39
CA GLY A 68 -3.92 -1.87 8.40
C GLY A 68 -2.69 -1.08 7.95
N ASP A 69 -1.52 -1.53 8.36
CA ASP A 69 -0.25 -0.80 8.14
C ASP A 69 0.09 -0.57 6.66
N SER A 70 -0.32 -1.48 5.76
CA SER A 70 -0.01 -1.38 4.32
C SER A 70 -0.94 -0.44 3.55
N LEU A 71 -2.10 -0.09 4.10
CA LEU A 71 -3.12 0.65 3.36
C LEU A 71 -2.69 2.10 3.09
N GLY A 72 -2.14 2.80 4.09
CA GLY A 72 -1.60 4.14 3.92
C GLY A 72 -0.50 4.23 2.84
N PRO A 73 0.54 3.38 2.88
CA PRO A 73 1.52 3.28 1.80
C PRO A 73 0.92 3.01 0.43
N LEU A 74 -0.05 2.10 0.32
CA LEU A 74 -0.73 1.82 -0.95
C LEU A 74 -1.48 3.05 -1.49
N ALA A 75 -2.13 3.82 -0.61
CA ALA A 75 -2.81 5.06 -0.99
C ALA A 75 -1.82 6.14 -1.44
N ALA A 76 -0.71 6.35 -0.69
CA ALA A 76 0.33 7.32 -1.05
C ALA A 76 1.06 6.95 -2.35
N LEU A 77 1.07 5.68 -2.73
CA LEU A 77 1.69 5.15 -3.94
C LEU A 77 0.71 5.03 -5.12
N ASP A 78 -0.51 5.55 -5.01
CA ASP A 78 -1.55 5.48 -6.03
C ASP A 78 -1.83 4.03 -6.50
N ALA A 79 -1.84 3.09 -5.57
CA ALA A 79 -2.05 1.69 -5.88
C ALA A 79 -3.43 1.42 -6.48
N VAL A 80 -3.45 0.62 -7.53
CA VAL A 80 -4.66 0.11 -8.18
C VAL A 80 -4.81 -1.36 -7.87
N ILE A 81 -5.98 -1.74 -7.36
CA ILE A 81 -6.30 -3.13 -7.02
C ILE A 81 -7.00 -3.78 -8.21
N CYS A 82 -6.40 -4.83 -8.72
CA CYS A 82 -6.98 -5.64 -9.77
C CYS A 82 -7.73 -6.81 -9.14
N THR A 83 -9.00 -6.92 -9.47
CA THR A 83 -9.89 -7.97 -8.98
C THR A 83 -10.33 -8.86 -10.14
N ASP A 84 -10.72 -10.08 -9.84
CA ASP A 84 -11.23 -11.03 -10.82
C ASP A 84 -12.50 -11.69 -10.29
N TYR A 85 -13.49 -11.78 -11.17
CA TYR A 85 -14.71 -12.53 -10.99
C TYR A 85 -15.00 -13.35 -12.25
N LEU A 86 -14.73 -14.67 -12.20
CA LEU A 86 -14.95 -15.60 -13.32
C LEU A 86 -14.33 -15.13 -14.65
N GLY A 87 -13.12 -14.51 -14.59
CA GLY A 87 -12.45 -13.97 -15.77
C GLY A 87 -12.82 -12.54 -16.16
N SER A 88 -13.79 -11.94 -15.46
CA SER A 88 -14.08 -10.51 -15.60
C SER A 88 -13.21 -9.72 -14.62
N MET A 89 -12.28 -8.93 -15.14
CA MET A 89 -11.33 -8.16 -14.35
C MET A 89 -11.78 -6.71 -14.20
N ARG A 90 -11.62 -6.16 -12.99
CA ARG A 90 -11.78 -4.74 -12.69
C ARG A 90 -10.50 -4.17 -12.12
N GLN A 91 -10.32 -2.86 -12.29
CA GLN A 91 -9.23 -2.09 -11.69
C GLN A 91 -9.84 -0.98 -10.85
N ILE A 92 -9.52 -0.95 -9.56
CA ILE A 92 -10.12 -0.04 -8.61
C ILE A 92 -8.99 0.65 -7.82
N PRO A 93 -8.89 1.98 -7.81
CA PRO A 93 -7.97 2.68 -6.90
C PRO A 93 -8.18 2.23 -5.46
N ILE A 94 -7.11 2.03 -4.70
CA ILE A 94 -7.22 1.60 -3.28
C ILE A 94 -8.08 2.56 -2.47
N THR A 95 -8.05 3.86 -2.79
CA THR A 95 -8.83 4.91 -2.13
C THR A 95 -10.33 4.82 -2.39
N GLU A 96 -10.74 4.13 -3.46
CA GLU A 96 -12.14 3.93 -3.81
C GLU A 96 -12.65 2.54 -3.43
N LEU A 97 -11.74 1.60 -3.17
CA LEU A 97 -12.07 0.20 -2.88
C LEU A 97 -12.71 0.03 -1.50
N ILE A 98 -12.22 0.78 -0.50
CA ILE A 98 -12.65 0.63 0.89
C ILE A 98 -13.82 1.55 1.15
N GLU A 99 -14.98 0.98 1.45
CA GLU A 99 -16.20 1.72 1.74
C GLU A 99 -16.35 2.07 3.22
N ALA A 100 -16.01 1.10 4.09
CA ALA A 100 -16.04 1.26 5.54
C ALA A 100 -15.09 0.23 6.18
N PRO A 101 -14.82 0.30 7.51
CA PRO A 101 -14.07 -0.70 8.22
C PRO A 101 -14.62 -2.11 7.98
N GLY A 102 -13.81 -2.98 7.39
CA GLY A 102 -14.21 -4.36 7.04
C GLY A 102 -15.12 -4.47 5.82
N ILE A 103 -15.42 -3.38 5.11
CA ILE A 103 -16.33 -3.38 3.96
C ILE A 103 -15.59 -2.86 2.72
N LEU A 104 -15.56 -3.69 1.69
CA LEU A 104 -15.02 -3.35 0.38
C LEU A 104 -16.13 -3.23 -0.66
N ARG A 105 -15.92 -2.42 -1.68
CA ARG A 105 -16.77 -2.34 -2.88
C ARG A 105 -16.49 -3.50 -3.84
N LEU A 106 -16.53 -4.72 -3.30
CA LEU A 106 -16.36 -5.97 -4.04
C LEU A 106 -17.59 -6.83 -3.97
N ASP A 107 -17.88 -7.57 -5.04
CA ASP A 107 -18.86 -8.67 -5.01
C ASP A 107 -18.34 -9.80 -4.11
N GLN A 108 -19.24 -10.57 -3.48
CA GLN A 108 -18.87 -11.67 -2.57
C GLN A 108 -18.03 -12.77 -3.23
N ARG A 109 -18.07 -12.88 -4.54
CA ARG A 109 -17.33 -13.88 -5.33
C ARG A 109 -16.11 -13.29 -6.05
N GLU A 110 -15.88 -11.99 -5.89
CA GLU A 110 -14.75 -11.30 -6.45
C GLU A 110 -13.53 -11.42 -5.52
N PHE A 111 -12.35 -11.67 -6.07
CA PHE A 111 -11.12 -11.77 -5.29
C PHE A 111 -10.05 -10.81 -5.80
N ILE A 112 -9.16 -10.40 -4.91
CA ILE A 112 -8.01 -9.54 -5.23
C ILE A 112 -6.96 -10.40 -5.94
N ARG A 113 -6.76 -10.13 -7.22
CA ARG A 113 -5.82 -10.86 -8.06
C ARG A 113 -4.40 -10.32 -7.93
N ASP A 114 -4.22 -9.03 -8.21
CA ASP A 114 -2.94 -8.34 -8.11
C ASP A 114 -3.11 -6.87 -7.67
N ILE A 115 -2.02 -6.33 -7.15
CA ILE A 115 -1.88 -4.93 -6.75
C ILE A 115 -0.87 -4.29 -7.70
N ARG A 116 -1.26 -3.22 -8.38
CA ARG A 116 -0.46 -2.46 -9.32
C ARG A 116 -0.04 -1.15 -8.70
N ILE A 117 1.24 -0.88 -8.69
CA ILE A 117 1.81 0.30 -8.06
C ILE A 117 2.71 0.99 -9.08
N PRO A 118 2.46 2.26 -9.44
CA PRO A 118 3.42 3.05 -10.20
C PRO A 118 4.77 3.06 -9.50
N ALA A 119 5.84 2.72 -10.21
CA ALA A 119 7.17 2.71 -9.64
C ALA A 119 7.56 4.10 -9.14
N LEU A 120 8.06 4.18 -7.92
CA LEU A 120 8.63 5.44 -7.44
C LEU A 120 9.88 5.77 -8.26
N PRO A 121 10.00 7.01 -8.75
CA PRO A 121 11.23 7.50 -9.35
C PRO A 121 12.43 7.38 -8.41
N ALA A 122 13.62 7.17 -8.96
CA ALA A 122 14.83 6.97 -8.15
C ALA A 122 15.22 8.19 -7.30
N ASP A 123 14.79 9.39 -7.70
CA ASP A 123 14.98 10.66 -7.00
C ASP A 123 13.90 10.94 -5.94
N ALA A 124 12.85 10.11 -5.86
CA ALA A 124 11.82 10.28 -4.86
C ALA A 124 12.34 9.97 -3.45
N GLN A 125 12.11 10.92 -2.55
CA GLN A 125 12.35 10.73 -1.12
C GLN A 125 11.06 10.23 -0.47
N TRP A 126 11.18 9.34 0.52
CA TRP A 126 10.01 8.86 1.23
C TRP A 126 10.29 8.59 2.71
N ARG A 127 9.24 8.58 3.51
CA ARG A 127 9.27 8.15 4.91
C ARG A 127 8.01 7.37 5.24
N PHE A 128 8.18 6.32 6.03
CA PHE A 128 7.07 5.63 6.69
C PHE A 128 7.32 5.64 8.20
N ARG A 129 6.28 5.98 8.97
CA ARG A 129 6.31 5.93 10.43
C ARG A 129 5.05 5.23 10.95
N LYS A 130 5.26 4.39 11.95
CA LYS A 130 4.20 3.71 12.69
C LYS A 130 4.34 4.07 14.16
N ILE A 131 3.26 4.53 14.77
CA ILE A 131 3.15 4.82 16.19
C ILE A 131 2.15 3.84 16.80
N GLY A 132 2.60 3.06 17.76
CA GLY A 132 1.82 2.10 18.53
C GLY A 132 1.97 2.31 20.03
N ARG A 133 1.30 1.51 20.85
CA ARG A 133 1.43 1.55 22.33
C ARG A 133 2.78 1.03 22.82
N ARG A 134 3.49 0.26 22.01
CA ARG A 134 4.78 -0.37 22.30
C ARG A 134 5.59 -0.49 21.02
N GLU A 135 6.90 -0.69 21.14
CA GLU A 135 7.80 -0.72 19.98
C GLU A 135 7.58 -1.94 19.05
N ALA A 136 7.17 -3.07 19.62
CA ALA A 136 6.95 -4.29 18.85
C ALA A 136 5.53 -4.84 19.03
N LEU A 137 5.02 -5.53 18.00
CA LEU A 137 3.73 -6.23 17.97
C LEU A 137 2.53 -5.33 18.33
N ALA A 138 2.64 -4.05 18.04
CA ALA A 138 1.58 -3.09 18.34
C ALA A 138 0.58 -2.98 17.21
N ILE A 139 -0.70 -2.83 17.58
CA ILE A 139 -1.71 -2.27 16.69
C ILE A 139 -1.41 -0.78 16.53
N SER A 140 -1.44 -0.32 15.29
CA SER A 140 -1.16 1.08 14.97
C SER A 140 -2.19 2.01 15.56
N ARG A 141 -1.72 3.10 16.16
CA ARG A 141 -2.53 4.26 16.54
C ARG A 141 -2.44 5.36 15.51
N LEU A 142 -1.33 5.40 14.79
CA LEU A 142 -1.09 6.29 13.67
C LEU A 142 -0.07 5.64 12.76
N THR A 143 -0.33 5.72 11.47
CA THR A 143 0.68 5.51 10.43
C THR A 143 0.78 6.76 9.57
N LEU A 144 2.00 7.12 9.18
CA LEU A 144 2.27 8.23 8.28
C LEU A 144 3.16 7.75 7.16
N THR A 145 2.71 7.98 5.93
CA THR A 145 3.51 7.76 4.72
C THR A 145 3.68 9.10 4.02
N LEU A 146 4.91 9.44 3.69
CA LEU A 146 5.24 10.64 2.92
C LEU A 146 6.06 10.23 1.70
N VAL A 147 5.76 10.84 0.56
CA VAL A 147 6.57 10.79 -0.67
C VAL A 147 6.77 12.21 -1.14
N LEU A 148 8.01 12.56 -1.48
CA LEU A 148 8.41 13.90 -1.91
C LEU A 148 9.36 13.79 -3.10
N ARG A 149 9.16 14.62 -4.11
CA ARG A 149 10.16 14.89 -5.15
C ARG A 149 10.43 16.39 -5.22
N LEU A 150 11.68 16.70 -5.47
CA LEU A 150 12.11 18.06 -5.74
C LEU A 150 12.48 18.20 -7.24
N ALA A 151 12.21 19.35 -7.79
CA ALA A 151 12.73 19.76 -9.11
C ALA A 151 14.21 20.20 -8.96
N GLU A 152 14.86 20.51 -10.09
CA GLU A 152 16.27 20.95 -10.11
C GLU A 152 16.50 22.26 -9.33
N ASP A 153 15.51 23.12 -9.27
CA ASP A 153 15.51 24.38 -8.52
C ASP A 153 15.16 24.23 -7.03
N LEU A 154 15.06 22.97 -6.56
CA LEU A 154 14.66 22.58 -5.20
C LEU A 154 13.20 22.87 -4.84
N SER A 155 12.38 23.31 -5.79
CA SER A 155 10.93 23.38 -5.58
C SER A 155 10.31 21.98 -5.49
N ILE A 156 9.18 21.88 -4.80
CA ILE A 156 8.45 20.60 -4.68
C ILE A 156 7.77 20.29 -6.02
N SER A 157 8.14 19.18 -6.65
CA SER A 157 7.54 18.71 -7.91
C SER A 157 6.47 17.63 -7.73
N ASP A 158 6.52 16.86 -6.61
CA ASP A 158 5.49 15.88 -6.24
C ASP A 158 5.46 15.75 -4.72
N PHE A 159 4.27 15.82 -4.13
CA PHE A 159 4.06 15.61 -2.70
C PHE A 159 2.84 14.74 -2.47
N ARG A 160 3.04 13.65 -1.72
CA ARG A 160 1.97 12.72 -1.36
C ARG A 160 2.10 12.40 0.13
N ALA A 161 0.99 12.47 0.84
CA ALA A 161 0.91 12.10 2.24
C ALA A 161 -0.31 11.20 2.47
N ALA A 162 -0.12 10.13 3.23
CA ALA A 162 -1.24 9.31 3.69
C ALA A 162 -1.11 9.07 5.19
N VAL A 163 -2.21 9.33 5.90
CA VAL A 163 -2.35 9.11 7.34
C VAL A 163 -3.35 7.99 7.57
N GLY A 164 -2.96 6.97 8.30
CA GLY A 164 -3.82 5.82 8.64
C GLY A 164 -3.94 5.60 10.14
N ALA A 165 -4.87 4.73 10.53
CA ALA A 165 -5.15 4.31 11.90
C ALA A 165 -5.67 5.42 12.86
N VAL A 166 -5.94 6.62 12.37
CA VAL A 166 -6.39 7.78 13.18
C VAL A 166 -7.90 7.95 13.13
N PHE A 167 -8.51 7.57 12.01
CA PHE A 167 -9.94 7.73 11.77
C PHE A 167 -10.70 6.46 12.12
N PRO A 168 -11.95 6.59 12.66
CA PRO A 168 -12.82 5.42 12.88
C PRO A 168 -13.20 4.71 11.58
N GLN A 169 -13.13 5.43 10.46
CA GLN A 169 -13.30 4.90 9.11
C GLN A 169 -11.93 4.69 8.46
N CYS A 170 -11.85 3.81 7.44
CA CYS A 170 -10.62 3.63 6.65
C CYS A 170 -10.37 4.83 5.73
N ASP A 171 -10.61 6.04 6.24
CA ASP A 171 -10.29 7.26 5.53
C ASP A 171 -8.76 7.44 5.56
N PHE A 172 -8.17 7.23 4.42
CA PHE A 172 -6.81 7.72 4.19
C PHE A 172 -6.95 9.19 3.83
N LEU A 173 -6.46 10.07 4.70
CA LEU A 173 -6.18 11.41 4.25
C LEU A 173 -5.00 11.32 3.28
N SER A 174 -5.30 11.02 2.03
CA SER A 174 -4.33 11.14 0.95
C SER A 174 -4.36 12.61 0.52
N LEU A 175 -3.37 13.35 0.98
CA LEU A 175 -3.14 14.71 0.49
C LEU A 175 -2.18 14.59 -0.70
N ARG A 176 -2.74 14.72 -1.87
CA ARG A 176 -2.00 15.10 -3.06
C ARG A 176 -2.24 16.61 -3.24
N ASP A 177 -1.39 17.40 -2.64
CA ASP A 177 -1.57 18.84 -2.65
C ASP A 177 -0.68 19.47 -3.73
N ASN A 178 -1.28 19.74 -4.89
CA ASN A 178 -0.62 20.47 -5.94
C ASN A 178 -0.35 21.95 -5.53
N SER A 179 -0.92 22.43 -4.43
CA SER A 179 -0.66 23.78 -3.94
C SER A 179 0.73 23.95 -3.31
N LEU A 180 1.36 22.82 -2.92
CA LEU A 180 2.75 22.81 -2.45
C LEU A 180 3.77 22.67 -3.59
N VAL A 181 3.31 22.38 -4.80
CA VAL A 181 4.18 22.30 -5.99
C VAL A 181 4.58 23.72 -6.38
N GLY A 182 5.88 24.01 -6.34
CA GLY A 182 6.43 25.34 -6.64
C GLY A 182 6.90 26.14 -5.42
N TYR A 183 6.95 25.53 -4.21
CA TYR A 183 7.57 26.10 -3.02
C TYR A 183 8.90 25.42 -2.72
#